data_27b1a5ef021ad330b24bc6d856b65869
#
_entry.id   27b1a5ef021ad330b24bc6d856b65869
#
_cell.length_a   1.000
_cell.length_b   1.000
_cell.length_c   1.000
_cell.angle_alpha   90.00
_cell.angle_beta   90.00
_cell.angle_gamma   90.00
#
_symmetry.space_group_name_H-M   'P 1'
#
loop_
_entity.id
_entity.type
_entity.pdbx_description
1 polymer ?
#
loop_
_entity_poly.entity_id
_entity_poly.type
_entity_poly.pdbx_seq_one_letter_code
_entity_poly.pdbx_strand_id
1 'polypeptide(L)'
;MAKKNFMAESSILMRLDGLKIKYEELGQKLTDPEVIADVKSFVQYNKEYKELEPIIETSERFRKAIQALADAKDILANEKDEEFREMARMEIAELEPAIEQMEEEIKLLLIPKDPQDGKNAVLEIRGGTGGDEAALFAGDLFRMYTKYIESKGWRYEVTSFSEGVFGGYKEVILKVTGDSVYGTLKYESGVHRVQRVPQTETQGRVHTSAASVAVLPEADEFDCEVSWNDIRKDIFCASGPGGQSVNTTYSAIRLTHIPTGIVVQCQDQKSQIKNTEKAFEELRTRIFNLEYQKYLDEIASKRKTLVSTGDRSAKIRTYNYPQGRITDHRINYTIYNLSAFMDGDIQDCIDHLIVAENAERLKEQELG
;
A
#
# COMPACT_ATOMS: atom_id res chain seq x y z
N MET A 1 -13.83 -31.71 17.87
CA MET A 1 -13.86 -30.90 16.66
C MET A 1 -15.15 -30.10 16.53
N ALA A 2 -16.34 -30.64 16.65
CA ALA A 2 -17.62 -29.90 16.46
C ALA A 2 -17.82 -28.65 17.34
N LYS A 3 -17.38 -28.65 18.61
CA LYS A 3 -17.51 -27.48 19.50
C LYS A 3 -16.58 -26.30 19.11
N LYS A 4 -15.42 -26.55 18.50
CA LYS A 4 -14.51 -25.52 18.04
C LYS A 4 -15.02 -24.81 16.78
N ASN A 5 -15.61 -25.56 15.85
CA ASN A 5 -16.24 -25.00 14.65
C ASN A 5 -17.45 -24.10 15.01
N PHE A 6 -18.31 -24.54 15.92
CA PHE A 6 -19.48 -23.77 16.35
C PHE A 6 -19.12 -22.43 17.04
N MET A 7 -18.03 -22.38 17.81
CA MET A 7 -17.56 -21.11 18.40
C MET A 7 -16.93 -20.18 17.36
N ALA A 8 -16.21 -20.72 16.37
CA ALA A 8 -15.63 -19.94 15.27
C ALA A 8 -16.71 -19.36 14.35
N GLU A 9 -17.72 -20.17 13.97
CA GLU A 9 -18.89 -19.71 13.20
C GLU A 9 -19.65 -18.58 13.91
N SER A 10 -19.86 -18.69 15.23
CA SER A 10 -20.51 -17.64 16.02
C SER A 10 -19.71 -16.34 16.04
N SER A 11 -18.38 -16.39 16.09
CA SER A 11 -17.49 -15.23 16.06
C SER A 11 -17.51 -14.52 14.70
N ILE A 12 -17.47 -15.32 13.60
CA ILE A 12 -17.54 -14.78 12.23
C ILE A 12 -18.90 -14.09 12.02
N LEU A 13 -20.00 -14.72 12.40
CA LEU A 13 -21.33 -14.15 12.25
C LEU A 13 -21.51 -12.85 13.02
N MET A 14 -20.98 -12.74 14.25
CA MET A 14 -20.98 -11.48 15.01
C MET A 14 -20.21 -10.34 14.29
N ARG A 15 -19.05 -10.66 13.72
CA ARG A 15 -18.27 -9.67 12.95
C ARG A 15 -19.04 -9.22 11.70
N LEU A 16 -19.68 -10.16 10.99
CA LEU A 16 -20.48 -9.87 9.82
C LEU A 16 -21.71 -9.02 10.14
N ASP A 17 -22.35 -9.21 11.32
CA ASP A 17 -23.43 -8.36 11.78
C ASP A 17 -22.98 -6.91 12.03
N GLY A 18 -21.82 -6.73 12.66
CA GLY A 18 -21.24 -5.41 12.84
C GLY A 18 -20.93 -4.70 11.51
N LEU A 19 -20.40 -5.44 10.52
CA LEU A 19 -20.10 -4.91 9.19
C LEU A 19 -21.38 -4.57 8.42
N LYS A 20 -22.47 -5.35 8.57
CA LYS A 20 -23.77 -5.06 7.97
C LYS A 20 -24.35 -3.74 8.48
N ILE A 21 -24.30 -3.52 9.80
CA ILE A 21 -24.73 -2.25 10.40
C ILE A 21 -23.92 -1.08 9.83
N LYS A 22 -22.59 -1.21 9.76
CA LYS A 22 -21.72 -0.18 9.17
C LYS A 22 -22.04 0.09 7.70
N TYR A 23 -22.33 -0.95 6.92
CA TYR A 23 -22.71 -0.84 5.52
C TYR A 23 -24.02 -0.07 5.33
N GLU A 24 -25.03 -0.37 6.16
CA GLU A 24 -26.32 0.33 6.17
C GLU A 24 -26.16 1.80 6.58
N GLU A 25 -25.35 2.10 7.61
CA GLU A 25 -25.03 3.47 8.03
C GLU A 25 -24.33 4.27 6.93
N LEU A 26 -23.36 3.66 6.22
CA LEU A 26 -22.67 4.29 5.09
C LEU A 26 -23.64 4.55 3.94
N GLY A 27 -24.54 3.60 3.65
CA GLY A 27 -25.58 3.77 2.64
C GLY A 27 -26.50 4.96 2.96
N GLN A 28 -26.87 5.14 4.23
CA GLN A 28 -27.65 6.31 4.69
C GLN A 28 -26.86 7.62 4.54
N LYS A 29 -25.58 7.64 4.97
CA LYS A 29 -24.72 8.82 4.84
C LYS A 29 -24.52 9.24 3.38
N LEU A 30 -24.42 8.30 2.44
CA LEU A 30 -24.29 8.60 1.02
C LEU A 30 -25.55 9.23 0.40
N THR A 31 -26.69 9.13 1.06
CA THR A 31 -27.95 9.81 0.66
C THR A 31 -28.14 11.17 1.33
N ASP A 32 -27.29 11.54 2.30
CA ASP A 32 -27.38 12.81 3.02
C ASP A 32 -26.93 14.00 2.11
N PRO A 33 -27.77 15.03 1.95
CA PRO A 33 -27.42 16.22 1.16
C PRO A 33 -26.16 16.94 1.65
N GLU A 34 -25.86 16.95 2.94
CA GLU A 34 -24.66 17.57 3.50
C GLU A 34 -23.39 16.82 3.08
N VAL A 35 -23.44 15.51 3.06
CA VAL A 35 -22.33 14.65 2.61
C VAL A 35 -22.12 14.74 1.10
N ILE A 36 -23.23 14.82 0.33
CA ILE A 36 -23.15 14.99 -1.15
C ILE A 36 -22.52 16.33 -1.51
N ALA A 37 -22.70 17.38 -0.71
CA ALA A 37 -22.07 18.68 -0.92
C ALA A 37 -20.57 18.69 -0.64
N ASP A 38 -20.09 17.80 0.26
CA ASP A 38 -18.67 17.61 0.54
C ASP A 38 -18.09 16.46 -0.29
N VAL A 39 -17.49 16.80 -1.42
CA VAL A 39 -16.92 15.83 -2.36
C VAL A 39 -15.88 14.92 -1.71
N LYS A 40 -15.08 15.41 -0.75
CA LYS A 40 -14.04 14.60 -0.08
C LYS A 40 -14.67 13.51 0.78
N SER A 41 -15.62 13.87 1.63
CA SER A 41 -16.34 12.93 2.50
C SER A 41 -17.17 11.94 1.68
N PHE A 42 -17.83 12.40 0.61
CA PHE A 42 -18.59 11.54 -0.29
C PHE A 42 -17.71 10.47 -0.94
N VAL A 43 -16.55 10.85 -1.49
CA VAL A 43 -15.61 9.90 -2.12
C VAL A 43 -15.10 8.88 -1.10
N GLN A 44 -14.79 9.32 0.11
CA GLN A 44 -14.33 8.42 1.18
C GLN A 44 -15.41 7.41 1.57
N TYR A 45 -16.64 7.85 1.88
CA TYR A 45 -17.74 6.96 2.25
C TYR A 45 -18.14 6.01 1.12
N ASN A 46 -18.13 6.49 -0.13
CA ASN A 46 -18.42 5.64 -1.29
C ASN A 46 -17.35 4.55 -1.49
N LYS A 47 -16.09 4.86 -1.21
CA LYS A 47 -15.01 3.87 -1.24
C LYS A 47 -15.21 2.80 -0.17
N GLU A 48 -15.47 3.21 1.09
CA GLU A 48 -15.73 2.27 2.20
C GLU A 48 -16.98 1.41 1.93
N TYR A 49 -18.03 2.01 1.36
CA TYR A 49 -19.26 1.30 1.00
C TYR A 49 -19.00 0.21 -0.03
N LYS A 50 -18.28 0.52 -1.11
CA LYS A 50 -17.91 -0.44 -2.16
C LYS A 50 -16.95 -1.54 -1.65
N GLU A 51 -16.11 -1.23 -0.68
CA GLU A 51 -15.22 -2.23 -0.07
C GLU A 51 -15.99 -3.25 0.79
N LEU A 52 -17.09 -2.83 1.42
CA LEU A 52 -17.93 -3.71 2.23
C LEU A 52 -18.95 -4.52 1.40
N GLU A 53 -19.34 -4.04 0.22
CA GLU A 53 -20.36 -4.66 -0.63
C GLU A 53 -20.12 -6.17 -0.88
N PRO A 54 -18.93 -6.62 -1.35
CA PRO A 54 -18.67 -8.03 -1.60
C PRO A 54 -18.71 -8.88 -0.31
N ILE A 55 -18.33 -8.29 0.84
CA ILE A 55 -18.40 -8.97 2.14
C ILE A 55 -19.86 -9.23 2.52
N ILE A 56 -20.72 -8.23 2.32
CA ILE A 56 -22.14 -8.34 2.67
C ILE A 56 -22.85 -9.33 1.73
N GLU A 57 -22.59 -9.28 0.43
CA GLU A 57 -23.16 -10.23 -0.54
C GLU A 57 -22.76 -11.68 -0.22
N THR A 58 -21.49 -11.94 0.06
CA THR A 58 -21.03 -13.28 0.44
C THR A 58 -21.61 -13.71 1.78
N SER A 59 -21.71 -12.79 2.76
CA SER A 59 -22.35 -13.05 4.05
C SER A 59 -23.83 -13.45 3.90
N GLU A 60 -24.57 -12.79 3.03
CA GLU A 60 -25.99 -13.13 2.79
C GLU A 60 -26.14 -14.49 2.11
N ARG A 61 -25.27 -14.82 1.14
CA ARG A 61 -25.24 -16.17 0.54
C ARG A 61 -24.92 -17.24 1.57
N PHE A 62 -23.92 -17.00 2.41
CA PHE A 62 -23.50 -17.88 3.49
C PHE A 62 -24.63 -18.15 4.50
N ARG A 63 -25.33 -17.10 4.93
CA ARG A 63 -26.50 -17.25 5.85
C ARG A 63 -27.63 -18.06 5.24
N LYS A 64 -27.94 -17.83 3.96
CA LYS A 64 -28.96 -18.60 3.27
C LYS A 64 -28.56 -20.08 3.15
N ALA A 65 -27.29 -20.37 2.88
CA ALA A 65 -26.78 -21.73 2.79
C ALA A 65 -26.82 -22.46 4.16
N ILE A 66 -26.45 -21.78 5.25
CA ILE A 66 -26.55 -22.32 6.61
C ILE A 66 -28.01 -22.63 6.96
N GLN A 67 -28.94 -21.73 6.64
CA GLN A 67 -30.35 -21.94 6.91
C GLN A 67 -30.89 -23.13 6.11
N ALA A 68 -30.56 -23.20 4.80
CA ALA A 68 -30.95 -24.34 3.94
C ALA A 68 -30.39 -25.67 4.47
N LEU A 69 -29.12 -25.67 4.92
CA LEU A 69 -28.53 -26.86 5.54
C LEU A 69 -29.25 -27.29 6.81
N ALA A 70 -29.65 -26.31 7.64
CA ALA A 70 -30.41 -26.58 8.87
C ALA A 70 -31.80 -27.18 8.53
N ASP A 71 -32.49 -26.59 7.56
CA ASP A 71 -33.80 -27.05 7.09
C ASP A 71 -33.70 -28.46 6.48
N ALA A 72 -32.71 -28.74 5.64
CA ALA A 72 -32.47 -30.07 5.07
C ALA A 72 -32.15 -31.13 6.15
N LYS A 73 -31.36 -30.75 7.20
CA LYS A 73 -31.09 -31.64 8.35
C LYS A 73 -32.35 -31.90 9.19
N ASP A 74 -33.22 -30.93 9.31
CA ASP A 74 -34.52 -31.10 10.03
C ASP A 74 -35.46 -31.99 9.26
N ILE A 75 -35.56 -31.85 7.93
CA ILE A 75 -36.30 -32.76 7.05
C ILE A 75 -35.77 -34.18 7.19
N LEU A 76 -34.47 -34.38 7.12
CA LEU A 76 -33.83 -35.69 7.24
C LEU A 76 -34.14 -36.37 8.59
N ALA A 77 -34.25 -35.57 9.67
CA ALA A 77 -34.53 -36.06 11.02
C ALA A 77 -36.01 -36.38 11.25
N ASN A 78 -36.94 -35.56 10.74
CA ASN A 78 -38.36 -35.58 11.10
C ASN A 78 -39.24 -36.20 10.01
N GLU A 79 -38.85 -36.19 8.75
CA GLU A 79 -39.64 -36.71 7.62
C GLU A 79 -39.59 -38.24 7.55
N LYS A 80 -40.71 -38.86 7.23
CA LYS A 80 -40.85 -40.31 7.12
C LYS A 80 -40.83 -40.82 5.68
N ASP A 81 -41.08 -39.94 4.71
CA ASP A 81 -41.03 -40.23 3.29
C ASP A 81 -39.59 -40.37 2.80
N GLU A 82 -39.27 -41.49 2.23
CA GLU A 82 -37.88 -41.78 1.81
C GLU A 82 -37.45 -40.93 0.60
N GLU A 83 -38.38 -40.52 -0.28
CA GLU A 83 -38.07 -39.63 -1.39
C GLU A 83 -37.60 -38.25 -0.88
N PHE A 84 -38.32 -37.67 0.06
CA PHE A 84 -37.92 -36.38 0.69
C PHE A 84 -36.61 -36.51 1.47
N ARG A 85 -36.38 -37.61 2.15
CA ARG A 85 -35.11 -37.88 2.86
C ARG A 85 -33.93 -38.02 1.91
N GLU A 86 -34.14 -38.64 0.74
CA GLU A 86 -33.10 -38.79 -0.28
C GLU A 86 -32.75 -37.43 -0.90
N MET A 87 -33.76 -36.61 -1.20
CA MET A 87 -33.54 -35.20 -1.62
C MET A 87 -32.76 -34.42 -0.59
N ALA A 88 -33.13 -34.49 0.69
CA ALA A 88 -32.43 -33.81 1.77
C ALA A 88 -30.97 -34.28 1.93
N ARG A 89 -30.69 -35.59 1.72
CA ARG A 89 -29.30 -36.09 1.72
C ARG A 89 -28.48 -35.52 0.58
N MET A 90 -29.06 -35.42 -0.63
CA MET A 90 -28.38 -34.83 -1.78
C MET A 90 -28.10 -33.34 -1.52
N GLU A 91 -29.06 -32.59 -1.01
CA GLU A 91 -28.93 -31.19 -0.70
C GLU A 91 -27.87 -30.94 0.38
N ILE A 92 -27.84 -31.76 1.44
CA ILE A 92 -26.79 -31.69 2.48
C ILE A 92 -25.40 -31.93 1.87
N ALA A 93 -25.27 -32.95 1.01
CA ALA A 93 -23.99 -33.29 0.36
C ALA A 93 -23.46 -32.18 -0.57
N GLU A 94 -24.36 -31.36 -1.12
CA GLU A 94 -24.01 -30.22 -1.96
C GLU A 94 -23.71 -28.97 -1.13
N LEU A 95 -24.51 -28.70 -0.07
CA LEU A 95 -24.38 -27.51 0.75
C LEU A 95 -23.17 -27.55 1.69
N GLU A 96 -22.80 -28.68 2.27
CA GLU A 96 -21.67 -28.76 3.22
C GLU A 96 -20.35 -28.27 2.59
N PRO A 97 -19.91 -28.76 1.41
CA PRO A 97 -18.68 -28.25 0.80
C PRO A 97 -18.81 -26.79 0.31
N ALA A 98 -20.01 -26.35 -0.10
CA ALA A 98 -20.24 -24.98 -0.50
C ALA A 98 -20.13 -24.00 0.68
N ILE A 99 -20.60 -24.40 1.85
CA ILE A 99 -20.49 -23.63 3.09
C ILE A 99 -19.03 -23.51 3.51
N GLU A 100 -18.24 -24.58 3.46
CA GLU A 100 -16.80 -24.55 3.76
C GLU A 100 -16.06 -23.58 2.83
N GLN A 101 -16.37 -23.61 1.53
CA GLN A 101 -15.77 -22.68 0.55
C GLN A 101 -16.16 -21.22 0.84
N MET A 102 -17.43 -20.96 1.14
CA MET A 102 -17.89 -19.60 1.50
C MET A 102 -17.29 -19.12 2.82
N GLU A 103 -17.07 -20.00 3.78
CA GLU A 103 -16.38 -19.65 5.05
C GLU A 103 -14.94 -19.22 4.81
N GLU A 104 -14.20 -19.93 3.95
CA GLU A 104 -12.85 -19.54 3.55
C GLU A 104 -12.85 -18.22 2.77
N GLU A 105 -13.79 -18.03 1.85
CA GLU A 105 -13.94 -16.77 1.11
C GLU A 105 -14.22 -15.59 2.06
N ILE A 106 -15.12 -15.76 3.02
CA ILE A 106 -15.41 -14.73 4.03
C ILE A 106 -14.17 -14.42 4.88
N LYS A 107 -13.43 -15.42 5.34
CA LYS A 107 -12.19 -15.21 6.10
C LYS A 107 -11.20 -14.38 5.32
N LEU A 108 -11.04 -14.61 4.02
CA LEU A 108 -10.19 -13.81 3.14
C LEU A 108 -10.70 -12.38 2.98
N LEU A 109 -12.01 -12.20 2.81
CA LEU A 109 -12.63 -10.88 2.67
C LEU A 109 -12.58 -10.05 3.96
N LEU A 110 -12.51 -10.70 5.13
CA LEU A 110 -12.41 -10.04 6.44
C LEU A 110 -10.98 -9.61 6.78
N ILE A 111 -9.97 -9.96 5.98
CA ILE A 111 -8.59 -9.44 6.15
C ILE A 111 -8.61 -7.94 5.88
N PRO A 112 -8.16 -7.09 6.83
CA PRO A 112 -8.11 -5.66 6.61
C PRO A 112 -7.20 -5.34 5.43
N LYS A 113 -7.73 -4.69 4.40
CA LYS A 113 -6.93 -4.18 3.28
C LYS A 113 -6.11 -2.99 3.76
N ASP A 114 -4.87 -2.89 3.32
CA ASP A 114 -4.04 -1.72 3.58
C ASP A 114 -4.68 -0.51 2.84
N PRO A 115 -4.99 0.60 3.53
CA PRO A 115 -5.52 1.80 2.89
C PRO A 115 -4.64 2.33 1.75
N GLN A 116 -3.36 1.99 1.75
CA GLN A 116 -2.40 2.38 0.72
C GLN A 116 -2.50 1.53 -0.55
N ASP A 117 -3.07 0.31 -0.48
CA ASP A 117 -3.14 -0.60 -1.62
C ASP A 117 -3.87 -0.01 -2.85
N GLY A 118 -4.84 0.88 -2.63
CA GLY A 118 -5.56 1.58 -3.69
C GLY A 118 -4.80 2.77 -4.32
N LYS A 119 -3.60 3.12 -3.83
CA LYS A 119 -2.82 4.26 -4.34
C LYS A 119 -2.05 3.92 -5.59
N ASN A 120 -1.65 4.97 -6.32
CA ASN A 120 -0.62 4.88 -7.34
C ASN A 120 0.72 4.52 -6.70
N ALA A 121 1.69 4.09 -7.50
CA ALA A 121 2.99 3.69 -7.00
C ALA A 121 4.13 4.45 -7.69
N VAL A 122 5.21 4.64 -6.93
CA VAL A 122 6.51 5.04 -7.45
C VAL A 122 7.41 3.81 -7.42
N LEU A 123 7.84 3.37 -8.59
CA LEU A 123 8.70 2.21 -8.80
C LEU A 123 10.13 2.68 -9.07
N GLU A 124 11.05 2.36 -8.17
CA GLU A 124 12.47 2.65 -8.30
C GLU A 124 13.24 1.37 -8.59
N ILE A 125 14.02 1.35 -9.65
CA ILE A 125 14.89 0.24 -10.04
C ILE A 125 16.32 0.73 -10.05
N ARG A 126 17.21 0.07 -9.31
CA ARG A 126 18.63 0.43 -9.21
C ARG A 126 19.51 -0.77 -9.46
N GLY A 127 20.55 -0.58 -10.26
CA GLY A 127 21.64 -1.54 -10.36
C GLY A 127 22.35 -1.67 -9.01
N GLY A 128 22.48 -2.90 -8.51
CA GLY A 128 23.16 -3.22 -7.27
C GLY A 128 24.57 -3.78 -7.50
N THR A 129 24.92 -4.84 -6.76
CA THR A 129 26.22 -5.50 -6.90
C THR A 129 26.35 -6.21 -8.25
N GLY A 130 27.35 -5.86 -9.06
CA GLY A 130 27.61 -6.47 -10.38
C GLY A 130 28.10 -5.52 -11.44
N GLY A 131 28.32 -4.23 -11.11
CA GLY A 131 28.83 -3.23 -12.04
C GLY A 131 27.91 -3.02 -13.24
N ASP A 132 28.48 -3.02 -14.45
CA ASP A 132 27.73 -2.76 -15.69
C ASP A 132 26.64 -3.80 -15.95
N GLU A 133 26.86 -5.06 -15.58
CA GLU A 133 25.85 -6.11 -15.70
C GLU A 133 24.63 -5.87 -14.81
N ALA A 134 24.82 -5.29 -13.64
CA ALA A 134 23.70 -4.90 -12.76
C ALA A 134 22.86 -3.76 -13.39
N ALA A 135 23.52 -2.82 -14.10
CA ALA A 135 22.81 -1.77 -14.82
C ALA A 135 22.02 -2.32 -16.03
N LEU A 136 22.60 -3.27 -16.78
CA LEU A 136 21.91 -3.96 -17.86
C LEU A 136 20.70 -4.74 -17.33
N PHE A 137 20.86 -5.46 -16.22
CA PHE A 137 19.77 -6.19 -15.60
C PHE A 137 18.66 -5.26 -15.05
N ALA A 138 19.03 -4.10 -14.51
CA ALA A 138 18.02 -3.08 -14.14
C ALA A 138 17.23 -2.60 -15.37
N GLY A 139 17.86 -2.49 -16.54
CA GLY A 139 17.18 -2.21 -17.81
C GLY A 139 16.22 -3.32 -18.24
N ASP A 140 16.62 -4.58 -18.05
CA ASP A 140 15.73 -5.73 -18.33
C ASP A 140 14.52 -5.75 -17.40
N LEU A 141 14.70 -5.46 -16.09
CA LEU A 141 13.60 -5.33 -15.14
C LEU A 141 12.68 -4.16 -15.50
N PHE A 142 13.24 -3.01 -15.88
CA PHE A 142 12.46 -1.88 -16.37
C PHE A 142 11.55 -2.30 -17.54
N ARG A 143 12.11 -2.99 -18.55
CA ARG A 143 11.33 -3.50 -19.69
C ARG A 143 10.25 -4.49 -19.26
N MET A 144 10.56 -5.38 -18.34
CA MET A 144 9.59 -6.35 -17.78
C MET A 144 8.42 -5.63 -17.12
N TYR A 145 8.69 -4.68 -16.24
CA TYR A 145 7.63 -3.95 -15.55
C TYR A 145 6.82 -3.04 -16.48
N THR A 146 7.45 -2.38 -17.45
CA THR A 146 6.70 -1.55 -18.40
C THR A 146 5.73 -2.38 -19.23
N LYS A 147 6.13 -3.55 -19.72
CA LYS A 147 5.23 -4.47 -20.40
C LYS A 147 4.08 -4.97 -19.51
N TYR A 148 4.37 -5.27 -18.24
CA TYR A 148 3.33 -5.65 -17.29
C TYR A 148 2.34 -4.51 -17.05
N ILE A 149 2.82 -3.30 -16.83
CA ILE A 149 2.01 -2.09 -16.63
C ILE A 149 1.09 -1.88 -17.85
N GLU A 150 1.62 -1.99 -19.06
CA GLU A 150 0.85 -1.88 -20.31
C GLU A 150 -0.22 -2.98 -20.42
N SER A 151 0.11 -4.23 -20.05
CA SER A 151 -0.84 -5.34 -20.07
C SER A 151 -2.02 -5.16 -19.11
N LYS A 152 -1.81 -4.43 -18.01
CA LYS A 152 -2.85 -4.06 -17.04
C LYS A 152 -3.66 -2.82 -17.45
N GLY A 153 -3.30 -2.16 -18.53
CA GLY A 153 -3.92 -0.90 -18.95
C GLY A 153 -3.56 0.29 -18.05
N TRP A 154 -2.54 0.15 -17.21
CA TRP A 154 -2.03 1.23 -16.38
C TRP A 154 -1.16 2.18 -17.21
N ARG A 155 -0.90 3.37 -16.68
CA ARG A 155 -0.01 4.35 -17.30
C ARG A 155 1.24 4.51 -16.47
N TYR A 156 2.37 4.77 -17.13
CA TYR A 156 3.60 5.11 -16.42
C TYR A 156 4.25 6.35 -17.01
N GLU A 157 4.98 7.05 -16.17
CA GLU A 157 5.82 8.18 -16.53
C GLU A 157 7.20 8.00 -15.91
N VAL A 158 8.25 8.16 -16.69
CA VAL A 158 9.61 8.13 -16.18
C VAL A 158 9.94 9.49 -15.58
N THR A 159 10.07 9.53 -14.26
CA THR A 159 10.32 10.76 -13.50
C THR A 159 11.81 11.11 -13.50
N SER A 160 12.67 10.11 -13.37
CA SER A 160 14.14 10.28 -13.35
C SER A 160 14.83 9.02 -13.83
N PHE A 161 15.98 9.17 -14.48
CA PHE A 161 16.83 8.03 -14.84
C PHE A 161 18.30 8.42 -14.89
N SER A 162 19.17 7.44 -14.69
CA SER A 162 20.62 7.54 -14.87
C SER A 162 21.09 6.31 -15.65
N GLU A 163 21.65 6.53 -16.81
CA GLU A 163 22.07 5.44 -17.71
C GLU A 163 23.38 4.78 -17.26
N GLY A 164 23.51 3.49 -17.56
CA GLY A 164 24.75 2.75 -17.42
C GLY A 164 25.72 3.03 -18.57
N VAL A 165 27.02 2.76 -18.37
CA VAL A 165 28.05 3.02 -19.36
C VAL A 165 27.89 2.14 -20.61
N PHE A 166 27.43 0.90 -20.44
CA PHE A 166 27.21 -0.07 -21.53
C PHE A 166 25.71 -0.26 -21.86
N GLY A 167 24.87 0.73 -21.52
CA GLY A 167 23.42 0.64 -21.61
C GLY A 167 22.76 0.20 -20.30
N GLY A 168 21.44 0.07 -20.33
CA GLY A 168 20.66 -0.15 -19.11
C GLY A 168 20.62 1.06 -18.20
N TYR A 169 20.25 0.86 -16.93
CA TYR A 169 20.07 1.96 -15.98
C TYR A 169 20.85 1.71 -14.69
N LYS A 170 21.63 2.70 -14.25
CA LYS A 170 22.13 2.74 -12.86
C LYS A 170 20.97 2.95 -11.90
N GLU A 171 20.02 3.79 -12.29
CA GLU A 171 18.79 4.09 -11.59
C GLU A 171 17.71 4.52 -12.58
N VAL A 172 16.49 4.06 -12.39
CA VAL A 172 15.33 4.56 -13.11
C VAL A 172 14.15 4.60 -12.14
N ILE A 173 13.40 5.70 -12.17
CA ILE A 173 12.24 5.96 -11.31
C ILE A 173 11.04 6.20 -12.21
N LEU A 174 9.98 5.43 -11.97
CA LEU A 174 8.70 5.51 -12.67
C LEU A 174 7.59 5.85 -11.70
N LYS A 175 6.72 6.76 -12.11
CA LYS A 175 5.42 6.94 -11.50
C LYS A 175 4.42 6.10 -12.28
N VAL A 176 3.70 5.21 -11.60
CA VAL A 176 2.69 4.31 -12.20
C VAL A 176 1.31 4.69 -11.66
N THR A 177 0.38 4.95 -12.58
CA THR A 177 -0.99 5.37 -12.27
C THR A 177 -2.00 4.38 -12.82
N GLY A 178 -2.96 4.00 -11.99
CA GLY A 178 -4.01 3.05 -12.32
C GLY A 178 -4.76 2.58 -11.09
N ASP A 179 -5.57 1.55 -11.22
CA ASP A 179 -6.32 1.00 -10.11
C ASP A 179 -5.47 -0.02 -9.32
N SER A 180 -5.40 0.17 -7.99
CA SER A 180 -4.72 -0.73 -7.05
C SER A 180 -3.26 -1.06 -7.43
N VAL A 181 -2.55 -0.08 -7.98
CA VAL A 181 -1.18 -0.25 -8.49
C VAL A 181 -0.22 -0.62 -7.36
N TYR A 182 -0.25 0.15 -6.25
CA TYR A 182 0.63 -0.12 -5.12
C TYR A 182 0.34 -1.48 -4.49
N GLY A 183 -0.93 -1.83 -4.27
CA GLY A 183 -1.33 -3.10 -3.70
C GLY A 183 -0.85 -4.32 -4.50
N THR A 184 -0.72 -4.16 -5.82
CA THR A 184 -0.21 -5.22 -6.71
C THR A 184 1.31 -5.24 -6.77
N LEU A 185 1.96 -4.08 -6.96
CA LEU A 185 3.41 -4.01 -7.19
C LEU A 185 4.24 -4.06 -5.90
N LYS A 186 3.68 -3.81 -4.72
CA LYS A 186 4.41 -3.83 -3.44
C LYS A 186 5.20 -5.12 -3.22
N TYR A 187 4.71 -6.24 -3.73
CA TYR A 187 5.35 -7.56 -3.66
C TYR A 187 6.64 -7.67 -4.49
N GLU A 188 6.87 -6.75 -5.39
CA GLU A 188 8.09 -6.70 -6.20
C GLU A 188 9.26 -5.97 -5.50
N SER A 189 8.99 -5.37 -4.32
CA SER A 189 10.03 -4.68 -3.55
C SER A 189 11.05 -5.65 -2.98
N GLY A 190 12.34 -5.42 -3.26
CA GLY A 190 13.43 -6.20 -2.73
C GLY A 190 14.63 -6.30 -3.69
N VAL A 191 15.50 -7.27 -3.42
CA VAL A 191 16.69 -7.51 -4.25
C VAL A 191 16.43 -8.66 -5.22
N HIS A 192 16.56 -8.37 -6.50
CA HIS A 192 16.43 -9.31 -7.61
C HIS A 192 17.83 -9.75 -8.05
N ARG A 193 18.08 -11.06 -8.09
CA ARG A 193 19.36 -11.63 -8.45
C ARG A 193 19.29 -12.29 -9.82
N VAL A 194 20.23 -11.95 -10.71
CA VAL A 194 20.37 -12.57 -12.01
C VAL A 194 21.60 -13.48 -12.07
N GLN A 195 21.47 -14.61 -12.72
CA GLN A 195 22.54 -15.54 -13.06
C GLN A 195 22.52 -15.76 -14.56
N ARG A 196 23.48 -15.14 -15.27
CA ARG A 196 23.67 -15.29 -16.71
C ARG A 196 25.11 -15.01 -17.11
N VAL A 197 25.48 -15.33 -18.35
CA VAL A 197 26.72 -14.86 -18.96
C VAL A 197 26.49 -13.41 -19.39
N PRO A 198 27.19 -12.41 -18.81
CA PRO A 198 27.05 -11.02 -19.20
C PRO A 198 27.41 -10.79 -20.66
N GLN A 199 26.82 -9.78 -21.30
CA GLN A 199 27.22 -9.35 -22.64
C GLN A 199 28.67 -8.83 -22.68
N THR A 200 29.20 -8.38 -21.55
CA THR A 200 30.56 -7.89 -21.37
C THR A 200 31.59 -8.99 -21.08
N GLU A 201 31.15 -10.24 -20.89
CA GLU A 201 32.02 -11.39 -20.56
C GLU A 201 32.50 -12.10 -21.82
N THR A 202 33.81 -12.15 -22.02
CA THR A 202 34.42 -12.77 -23.19
C THR A 202 34.72 -14.25 -23.04
N GLN A 203 34.77 -14.78 -21.80
CA GLN A 203 35.14 -16.16 -21.51
C GLN A 203 33.94 -17.09 -21.25
N GLY A 204 32.71 -16.58 -21.42
CA GLY A 204 31.50 -17.37 -21.26
C GLY A 204 31.17 -17.77 -19.80
N ARG A 205 31.73 -17.10 -18.80
CA ARG A 205 31.48 -17.41 -17.39
C ARG A 205 30.12 -16.87 -16.96
N VAL A 206 29.39 -17.66 -16.20
CA VAL A 206 28.14 -17.20 -15.56
C VAL A 206 28.48 -16.28 -14.40
N HIS A 207 27.99 -15.03 -14.46
CA HIS A 207 28.12 -14.08 -13.38
C HIS A 207 26.81 -14.01 -12.59
N THR A 208 26.94 -13.57 -11.35
CA THR A 208 25.79 -13.31 -10.47
C THR A 208 25.76 -11.82 -10.16
N SER A 209 24.76 -11.13 -10.67
CA SER A 209 24.52 -9.71 -10.43
C SER A 209 23.19 -9.50 -9.73
N ALA A 210 22.99 -8.32 -9.17
CA ALA A 210 21.78 -7.97 -8.46
C ALA A 210 21.30 -6.57 -8.84
N ALA A 211 20.00 -6.39 -8.86
CA ALA A 211 19.33 -5.09 -8.93
C ALA A 211 18.31 -4.99 -7.80
N SER A 212 18.09 -3.80 -7.29
CA SER A 212 17.10 -3.55 -6.26
C SER A 212 15.87 -2.87 -6.87
N VAL A 213 14.72 -3.29 -6.43
CA VAL A 213 13.42 -2.71 -6.76
C VAL A 213 12.77 -2.20 -5.47
N ALA A 214 12.36 -0.93 -5.46
CA ALA A 214 11.58 -0.38 -4.37
C ALA A 214 10.26 0.15 -4.93
N VAL A 215 9.16 -0.30 -4.37
CA VAL A 215 7.82 0.17 -4.69
C VAL A 215 7.31 0.95 -3.48
N LEU A 216 7.03 2.23 -3.70
CA LEU A 216 6.53 3.14 -2.69
C LEU A 216 5.14 3.64 -3.11
N PRO A 217 4.20 3.83 -2.18
CA PRO A 217 2.93 4.46 -2.52
C PRO A 217 3.18 5.91 -2.92
N GLU A 218 2.36 6.41 -3.87
CA GLU A 218 2.38 7.83 -4.20
C GLU A 218 2.04 8.64 -2.95
N ALA A 219 2.84 9.68 -2.70
CA ALA A 219 2.61 10.60 -1.61
C ALA A 219 1.31 11.37 -1.82
N ASP A 220 0.52 11.52 -0.78
CA ASP A 220 -0.56 12.50 -0.77
C ASP A 220 0.03 13.91 -0.81
N GLU A 221 -0.73 14.88 -1.30
CA GLU A 221 -0.33 16.28 -1.23
C GLU A 221 -0.09 16.64 0.23
N PHE A 222 1.13 17.13 0.50
CA PHE A 222 1.53 17.51 1.85
C PHE A 222 0.98 18.90 2.16
N ASP A 223 -0.16 18.95 2.85
CA ASP A 223 -0.75 20.21 3.31
C ASP A 223 -0.42 20.43 4.79
N CYS A 224 0.26 21.54 5.06
CA CYS A 224 0.64 21.93 6.40
C CYS A 224 -0.19 23.15 6.82
N GLU A 225 -1.28 22.91 7.53
CA GLU A 225 -2.08 23.98 8.13
C GLU A 225 -1.48 24.41 9.45
N VAL A 226 -1.12 25.68 9.56
CA VAL A 226 -0.61 26.30 10.80
C VAL A 226 -1.72 27.14 11.41
N SER A 227 -2.25 26.69 12.55
CA SER A 227 -3.30 27.41 13.28
C SER A 227 -2.70 28.52 14.15
N TRP A 228 -3.37 29.67 14.19
CA TRP A 228 -3.02 30.76 15.10
C TRP A 228 -3.15 30.39 16.59
N ASN A 229 -3.96 29.39 16.91
CA ASN A 229 -4.12 28.90 18.28
C ASN A 229 -2.84 28.25 18.85
N ASP A 230 -1.99 27.75 17.96
CA ASP A 230 -0.74 27.07 18.30
C ASP A 230 0.47 28.02 18.30
N ILE A 231 0.21 29.34 18.12
CA ILE A 231 1.26 30.34 18.01
C ILE A 231 1.20 31.27 19.20
N ARG A 232 2.32 31.35 19.95
CA ARG A 232 2.54 32.42 20.92
C ARG A 232 3.20 33.62 20.26
N LYS A 233 2.56 34.79 20.36
CA LYS A 233 3.05 36.06 19.83
C LYS A 233 3.61 36.91 20.94
N ASP A 234 4.88 37.25 20.88
CA ASP A 234 5.57 38.19 21.76
C ASP A 234 5.92 39.48 20.99
N ILE A 235 5.67 40.63 21.59
CA ILE A 235 5.92 41.94 20.99
C ILE A 235 7.03 42.63 21.78
N PHE A 236 8.02 43.17 21.11
CA PHE A 236 9.16 43.84 21.75
C PHE A 236 9.69 45.03 20.94
N CYS A 237 10.59 45.82 21.52
CA CYS A 237 11.25 46.90 20.82
C CYS A 237 12.29 46.35 19.85
N ALA A 238 12.38 46.94 18.67
CA ALA A 238 13.41 46.55 17.70
C ALA A 238 14.81 46.86 18.25
N SER A 239 15.78 45.99 17.98
CA SER A 239 17.18 46.18 18.36
C SER A 239 17.97 46.63 17.12
N GLY A 240 18.75 47.69 17.25
CA GLY A 240 19.60 48.20 16.18
C GLY A 240 20.06 49.65 16.40
N PRO A 241 21.01 50.15 15.59
CA PRO A 241 21.40 51.57 15.62
C PRO A 241 20.24 52.39 15.07
N GLY A 242 19.55 53.12 15.95
CA GLY A 242 18.40 53.95 15.59
C GLY A 242 18.06 54.97 16.68
N GLY A 243 17.37 56.07 16.31
CA GLY A 243 16.91 57.11 17.20
C GLY A 243 15.74 56.70 18.08
N GLN A 244 15.06 57.67 18.72
CA GLN A 244 13.97 57.47 19.69
C GLN A 244 12.86 56.52 19.20
N SER A 245 12.59 56.42 17.88
CA SER A 245 11.55 55.56 17.31
C SER A 245 11.86 54.05 17.46
N VAL A 246 13.13 53.63 17.47
CA VAL A 246 13.52 52.21 17.61
C VAL A 246 13.38 51.74 19.05
N ASN A 247 13.65 52.63 20.01
CA ASN A 247 13.67 52.31 21.43
C ASN A 247 12.30 52.45 22.11
N THR A 248 11.35 53.14 21.48
CA THR A 248 10.03 53.44 22.09
C THR A 248 8.87 52.73 21.40
N THR A 249 9.07 52.25 20.16
CA THR A 249 7.98 51.64 19.39
C THR A 249 8.10 50.12 19.43
N TYR A 250 7.10 49.43 19.98
CA TYR A 250 6.98 47.97 20.00
C TYR A 250 6.61 47.46 18.62
N SER A 251 7.52 47.48 17.66
CA SER A 251 7.29 47.06 16.29
C SER A 251 7.82 45.67 15.96
N ALA A 252 8.75 45.15 16.76
CA ALA A 252 9.34 43.85 16.55
C ALA A 252 8.42 42.72 17.08
N ILE A 253 8.35 41.66 16.34
CA ILE A 253 7.49 40.50 16.59
C ILE A 253 8.34 39.24 16.72
N ARG A 254 7.99 38.41 17.71
CA ARG A 254 8.48 37.05 17.86
C ARG A 254 7.25 36.12 17.83
N LEU A 255 7.25 35.19 16.93
CA LEU A 255 6.26 34.10 16.86
C LEU A 255 6.94 32.81 17.30
N THR A 256 6.30 32.09 18.22
CA THR A 256 6.74 30.78 18.67
C THR A 256 5.64 29.78 18.43
N HIS A 257 5.91 28.79 17.59
CA HIS A 257 4.97 27.67 17.39
C HIS A 257 5.12 26.69 18.56
N ILE A 258 4.07 26.57 19.38
CA ILE A 258 4.10 25.82 20.64
C ILE A 258 4.42 24.33 20.43
N PRO A 259 3.80 23.61 19.46
CA PRO A 259 4.04 22.18 19.29
C PRO A 259 5.45 21.84 18.80
N THR A 260 6.05 22.66 17.92
CA THR A 260 7.37 22.38 17.34
C THR A 260 8.51 23.14 18.02
N GLY A 261 8.20 24.16 18.82
CA GLY A 261 9.18 25.02 19.45
C GLY A 261 9.92 25.96 18.48
N ILE A 262 9.52 26.03 17.20
CA ILE A 262 10.14 26.90 16.20
C ILE A 262 9.83 28.35 16.54
N VAL A 263 10.90 29.19 16.55
CA VAL A 263 10.82 30.61 16.81
C VAL A 263 11.25 31.43 15.61
N VAL A 264 10.44 32.41 15.24
CA VAL A 264 10.73 33.36 14.16
C VAL A 264 10.62 34.79 14.73
N GLN A 265 11.53 35.65 14.35
CA GLN A 265 11.53 37.07 14.74
C GLN A 265 11.57 37.94 13.50
N CYS A 266 10.76 38.99 13.46
CA CYS A 266 10.76 39.98 12.40
C CYS A 266 10.71 41.39 12.96
N GLN A 267 11.65 42.24 12.52
CA GLN A 267 11.77 43.65 12.94
C GLN A 267 12.07 44.59 11.76
N ASP A 268 11.85 44.12 10.52
CA ASP A 268 12.29 44.78 9.28
C ASP A 268 11.53 46.08 9.01
N GLN A 269 10.27 46.15 9.47
CA GLN A 269 9.38 47.27 9.15
C GLN A 269 8.92 47.99 10.40
N LYS A 270 8.55 49.28 10.23
CA LYS A 270 7.98 50.11 11.30
C LYS A 270 6.56 49.68 11.70
N SER A 271 5.88 48.88 10.87
CA SER A 271 4.52 48.38 11.11
C SER A 271 4.54 47.01 11.77
N GLN A 272 3.97 46.92 12.97
CA GLN A 272 3.77 45.68 13.71
C GLN A 272 2.95 44.66 12.92
N ILE A 273 1.92 45.11 12.17
CA ILE A 273 1.04 44.22 11.36
C ILE A 273 1.87 43.56 10.27
N LYS A 274 2.63 44.35 9.51
CA LYS A 274 3.45 43.78 8.41
C LYS A 274 4.57 42.88 8.92
N ASN A 275 5.17 43.18 10.09
CA ASN A 275 6.13 42.27 10.71
C ASN A 275 5.48 40.97 11.18
N THR A 276 4.22 41.00 11.64
CA THR A 276 3.47 39.81 12.02
C THR A 276 3.19 38.93 10.81
N GLU A 277 2.70 39.51 9.72
CA GLU A 277 2.43 38.78 8.47
C GLU A 277 3.69 38.09 7.94
N LYS A 278 4.79 38.86 7.86
CA LYS A 278 6.08 38.33 7.40
C LYS A 278 6.64 37.23 8.30
N ALA A 279 6.55 37.43 9.63
CA ALA A 279 6.98 36.42 10.58
C ALA A 279 6.13 35.12 10.50
N PHE A 280 4.83 35.26 10.24
CA PHE A 280 3.93 34.14 10.09
C PHE A 280 4.23 33.34 8.79
N GLU A 281 4.47 34.03 7.70
CA GLU A 281 4.84 33.41 6.42
C GLU A 281 6.18 32.66 6.53
N GLU A 282 7.16 33.24 7.20
CA GLU A 282 8.44 32.59 7.49
C GLU A 282 8.28 31.39 8.44
N LEU A 283 7.44 31.52 9.48
CA LEU A 283 7.12 30.46 10.41
C LEU A 283 6.47 29.26 9.70
N ARG A 284 5.47 29.54 8.86
CA ARG A 284 4.80 28.52 8.03
C ARG A 284 5.80 27.78 7.14
N THR A 285 6.70 28.50 6.50
CA THR A 285 7.75 27.90 5.64
C THR A 285 8.71 27.02 6.45
N ARG A 286 9.12 27.44 7.64
CA ARG A 286 10.00 26.63 8.50
C ARG A 286 9.32 25.38 9.03
N ILE A 287 8.05 25.46 9.43
CA ILE A 287 7.26 24.32 9.88
C ILE A 287 7.08 23.34 8.71
N PHE A 288 6.69 23.84 7.53
CA PHE A 288 6.57 23.03 6.32
C PHE A 288 7.87 22.28 6.01
N ASN A 289 9.01 22.97 6.02
CA ASN A 289 10.31 22.34 5.74
C ASN A 289 10.67 21.26 6.78
N LEU A 290 10.36 21.49 8.06
CA LEU A 290 10.64 20.51 9.12
C LEU A 290 9.79 19.25 8.94
N GLU A 291 8.51 19.40 8.64
CA GLU A 291 7.62 18.29 8.45
C GLU A 291 7.91 17.56 7.13
N TYR A 292 8.23 18.30 6.08
CA TYR A 292 8.68 17.74 4.81
C TYR A 292 9.98 16.94 4.97
N GLN A 293 10.92 17.41 5.79
CA GLN A 293 12.14 16.67 6.08
C GLN A 293 11.85 15.37 6.85
N LYS A 294 10.96 15.39 7.84
CA LYS A 294 10.51 14.17 8.55
C LYS A 294 9.88 13.16 7.59
N TYR A 295 9.06 13.65 6.68
CA TYR A 295 8.44 12.83 5.65
C TYR A 295 9.47 12.19 4.72
N LEU A 296 10.49 12.95 4.27
CA LEU A 296 11.59 12.41 3.46
C LEU A 296 12.40 11.36 4.22
N ASP A 297 12.66 11.59 5.52
CA ASP A 297 13.39 10.64 6.37
C ASP A 297 12.58 9.34 6.58
N GLU A 298 11.26 9.44 6.70
CA GLU A 298 10.37 8.28 6.78
C GLU A 298 10.38 7.47 5.49
N ILE A 299 10.28 8.13 4.32
CA ILE A 299 10.39 7.46 3.01
C ILE A 299 11.76 6.79 2.86
N ALA A 300 12.84 7.48 3.23
CA ALA A 300 14.20 6.94 3.18
C ALA A 300 14.35 5.70 4.07
N SER A 301 13.76 5.73 5.27
CA SER A 301 13.72 4.60 6.19
C SER A 301 12.92 3.42 5.63
N LYS A 302 11.72 3.65 5.09
CA LYS A 302 10.90 2.63 4.41
C LYS A 302 11.66 2.01 3.23
N ARG A 303 12.27 2.85 2.37
CA ARG A 303 13.11 2.37 1.26
C ARG A 303 14.25 1.49 1.76
N LYS A 304 14.96 1.90 2.79
CA LYS A 304 16.06 1.14 3.38
C LYS A 304 15.60 -0.23 3.91
N THR A 305 14.43 -0.31 4.49
CA THR A 305 13.82 -1.57 4.97
C THR A 305 13.48 -2.50 3.80
N LEU A 306 12.88 -1.96 2.72
CA LEU A 306 12.45 -2.73 1.55
C LEU A 306 13.63 -3.32 0.75
N VAL A 307 14.72 -2.56 0.61
CA VAL A 307 15.85 -2.91 -0.28
C VAL A 307 17.03 -3.49 0.51
N SER A 308 17.03 -3.38 1.85
CA SER A 308 18.15 -3.82 2.70
C SER A 308 19.48 -3.18 2.21
N THR A 309 20.54 -3.98 2.10
CA THR A 309 21.87 -3.52 1.66
C THR A 309 22.08 -3.53 0.14
N GLY A 310 21.08 -3.98 -0.66
CA GLY A 310 21.26 -4.23 -2.10
C GLY A 310 22.24 -5.38 -2.41
N ASP A 311 22.62 -6.15 -1.40
CA ASP A 311 23.53 -7.28 -1.57
C ASP A 311 22.75 -8.48 -2.16
N ARG A 312 23.42 -9.19 -3.06
CA ARG A 312 22.90 -10.41 -3.69
C ARG A 312 22.54 -11.53 -2.72
N SER A 313 22.96 -11.47 -1.48
CA SER A 313 22.58 -12.39 -0.40
C SER A 313 21.16 -12.18 0.09
N ALA A 314 20.68 -10.94 0.12
CA ALA A 314 19.33 -10.55 0.56
C ALA A 314 18.27 -10.67 -0.55
N LYS A 315 18.47 -11.58 -1.48
CA LYS A 315 17.60 -11.79 -2.64
C LYS A 315 16.19 -12.23 -2.25
N ILE A 316 15.18 -11.61 -2.87
CA ILE A 316 13.81 -12.11 -2.85
C ILE A 316 13.57 -13.08 -4.02
N ARG A 317 14.18 -12.81 -5.20
CA ARG A 317 13.95 -13.59 -6.42
C ARG A 317 15.26 -13.83 -7.19
N THR A 318 15.38 -14.99 -7.82
CA THR A 318 16.52 -15.36 -8.66
C THR A 318 16.07 -15.68 -10.07
N TYR A 319 16.66 -15.01 -11.05
CA TYR A 319 16.49 -15.20 -12.48
C TYR A 319 17.67 -16.01 -13.02
N ASN A 320 17.47 -17.29 -13.30
CA ASN A 320 18.49 -18.21 -13.76
C ASN A 320 18.33 -18.46 -15.25
N TYR A 321 19.10 -17.74 -16.05
CA TYR A 321 19.06 -17.82 -17.52
C TYR A 321 19.54 -19.17 -18.06
N PRO A 322 20.65 -19.77 -17.58
CA PRO A 322 21.09 -21.09 -18.04
C PRO A 322 20.05 -22.20 -17.84
N GLN A 323 19.21 -22.07 -16.79
CA GLN A 323 18.17 -23.06 -16.49
C GLN A 323 16.79 -22.63 -16.95
N GLY A 324 16.64 -21.43 -17.53
CA GLY A 324 15.35 -20.89 -18.01
C GLY A 324 14.28 -20.75 -16.91
N ARG A 325 14.71 -20.60 -15.64
CA ARG A 325 13.78 -20.58 -14.49
C ARG A 325 13.94 -19.34 -13.63
N ILE A 326 12.85 -19.01 -12.95
CA ILE A 326 12.78 -17.96 -11.91
C ILE A 326 12.33 -18.61 -10.62
N THR A 327 12.95 -18.26 -9.52
CA THR A 327 12.57 -18.76 -8.20
C THR A 327 12.35 -17.58 -7.26
N ASP A 328 11.14 -17.45 -6.72
CA ASP A 328 10.83 -16.56 -5.60
C ASP A 328 11.12 -17.29 -4.29
N HIS A 329 12.08 -16.76 -3.54
CA HIS A 329 12.60 -17.42 -2.33
C HIS A 329 11.72 -17.20 -1.09
N ARG A 330 10.81 -16.25 -1.14
CA ARG A 330 9.88 -15.97 -0.03
C ARG A 330 8.88 -17.10 0.16
N ILE A 331 8.43 -17.66 -0.96
CA ILE A 331 7.40 -18.72 -1.00
C ILE A 331 7.92 -20.02 -1.64
N ASN A 332 9.22 -20.07 -1.98
CA ASN A 332 9.85 -21.19 -2.71
C ASN A 332 9.14 -21.57 -4.02
N TYR A 333 8.53 -20.59 -4.69
CA TYR A 333 7.81 -20.78 -5.93
C TYR A 333 8.77 -20.67 -7.13
N THR A 334 8.68 -21.63 -8.06
CA THR A 334 9.56 -21.69 -9.25
C THR A 334 8.76 -21.75 -10.52
N ILE A 335 9.08 -20.85 -11.46
CA ILE A 335 8.50 -20.73 -12.79
C ILE A 335 9.57 -21.10 -13.83
N TYR A 336 9.24 -21.98 -14.78
CA TYR A 336 10.18 -22.47 -15.80
C TYR A 336 10.04 -21.73 -17.14
N ASN A 337 9.36 -20.60 -17.19
CA ASN A 337 9.22 -19.76 -18.38
C ASN A 337 9.82 -18.38 -18.15
N LEU A 338 11.15 -18.32 -18.08
CA LEU A 338 11.89 -17.07 -17.88
C LEU A 338 11.56 -16.03 -18.96
N SER A 339 11.41 -16.45 -20.24
CA SER A 339 11.17 -15.52 -21.34
C SER A 339 9.84 -14.80 -21.20
N ALA A 340 8.74 -15.53 -20.96
CA ALA A 340 7.42 -14.91 -20.76
C ALA A 340 7.42 -13.98 -19.55
N PHE A 341 8.05 -14.39 -18.44
CA PHE A 341 8.16 -13.58 -17.26
C PHE A 341 8.90 -12.25 -17.53
N MET A 342 10.04 -12.29 -18.23
CA MET A 342 10.78 -11.09 -18.64
C MET A 342 10.04 -10.25 -19.69
N ASP A 343 9.00 -10.79 -20.30
CA ASP A 343 8.09 -10.09 -21.19
C ASP A 343 6.81 -9.58 -20.49
N GLY A 344 6.79 -9.63 -19.14
CA GLY A 344 5.76 -9.02 -18.32
C GLY A 344 4.72 -9.98 -17.76
N ASP A 345 4.82 -11.28 -17.98
CA ASP A 345 3.91 -12.29 -17.41
C ASP A 345 4.30 -12.63 -15.96
N ILE A 346 4.13 -11.66 -15.07
CA ILE A 346 4.50 -11.76 -13.65
C ILE A 346 3.29 -11.99 -12.72
N GLN A 347 2.06 -11.92 -13.25
CA GLN A 347 0.83 -11.94 -12.44
C GLN A 347 0.70 -13.18 -11.58
N ASP A 348 0.94 -14.35 -12.15
CA ASP A 348 0.86 -15.62 -11.43
C ASP A 348 1.76 -15.66 -10.18
N CYS A 349 2.99 -15.10 -10.27
CA CYS A 349 3.87 -14.99 -9.11
C CYS A 349 3.34 -14.02 -8.05
N ILE A 350 2.74 -12.91 -8.47
CA ILE A 350 2.13 -11.93 -7.56
C ILE A 350 0.94 -12.57 -6.83
N ASP A 351 0.09 -13.30 -7.54
CA ASP A 351 -1.08 -13.97 -6.98
C ASP A 351 -0.68 -14.98 -5.89
N HIS A 352 0.36 -15.77 -6.12
CA HIS A 352 0.91 -16.69 -5.12
C HIS A 352 1.46 -15.96 -3.88
N LEU A 353 2.06 -14.79 -4.05
CA LEU A 353 2.53 -13.96 -2.94
C LEU A 353 1.37 -13.36 -2.14
N ILE A 354 0.31 -12.92 -2.81
CA ILE A 354 -0.92 -12.44 -2.16
C ILE A 354 -1.55 -13.56 -1.32
N VAL A 355 -1.65 -14.76 -1.88
CA VAL A 355 -2.20 -15.93 -1.15
C VAL A 355 -1.35 -16.26 0.07
N ALA A 356 -0.02 -16.22 -0.06
CA ALA A 356 0.89 -16.48 1.06
C ALA A 356 0.75 -15.43 2.17
N GLU A 357 0.72 -14.14 1.82
CA GLU A 357 0.50 -13.05 2.79
C GLU A 357 -0.85 -13.18 3.50
N ASN A 358 -1.91 -13.46 2.74
CA ASN A 358 -3.24 -13.67 3.31
C ASN A 358 -3.28 -14.85 4.30
N ALA A 359 -2.58 -15.94 3.98
CA ALA A 359 -2.47 -17.10 4.86
C ALA A 359 -1.70 -16.78 6.17
N GLU A 360 -0.68 -15.93 6.10
CA GLU A 360 0.05 -15.46 7.29
C GLU A 360 -0.84 -14.55 8.15
N ARG A 361 -1.53 -13.58 7.55
CA ARG A 361 -2.45 -12.67 8.26
C ARG A 361 -3.61 -13.42 8.94
N LEU A 362 -4.15 -14.46 8.29
CA LEU A 362 -5.19 -15.31 8.91
C LEU A 362 -4.65 -16.04 10.15
N LYS A 363 -3.44 -16.59 10.10
CA LYS A 363 -2.81 -17.24 11.25
C LYS A 363 -2.57 -16.28 12.41
N GLU A 364 -2.17 -15.04 12.14
CA GLU A 364 -1.99 -14.00 13.15
C GLU A 364 -3.32 -13.64 13.83
N GLN A 365 -4.43 -13.59 13.07
CA GLN A 365 -5.77 -13.33 13.63
C GLN A 365 -6.33 -14.49 14.46
N GLU A 366 -5.92 -15.74 14.19
CA GLU A 366 -6.32 -16.91 14.99
C GLU A 366 -5.56 -17.03 16.30
N LEU A 367 -4.37 -16.40 16.39
CA LEU A 367 -3.48 -16.45 17.57
C LEU A 367 -3.67 -15.28 18.54
N GLY A 368 -4.39 -14.21 18.17
CA GLY A 368 -4.68 -13.03 18.98
C GLY A 368 -6.13 -12.97 19.42
#